data_98821293fcd5160147717cc3b7c26b8a
#
_entry.id   98821293fcd5160147717cc3b7c26b8a
#
_cell.length_a   1.000
_cell.length_b   1.000
_cell.length_c   1.000
_cell.angle_alpha   90.00
_cell.angle_beta   90.00
_cell.angle_gamma   90.00
#
_symmetry.space_group_name_H-M   'P 1'
#
loop_
_entity.id
_entity.type
_entity.pdbx_description
1 polymer ?
#
loop_
_entity_poly.entity_id
_entity_poly.type
_entity_poly.pdbx_seq_one_letter_code
_entity_poly.pdbx_strand_id
1 'polypeptide(L)'
;ILDGGKVGVDLGLAIIPGVLVISTAVMMMTFGPSGQDGTYIGAAYEGVPILPYLAEKLDWLFELLFGFNHPELISFPITALGAVGAALSLLPEFGARGMLDTNTIAVFTAIGMCWSGYLSTHTAMLDSLGYRKLTGKAILAHTIGGLCAGILAHIICLIFF
;
A
#
# COMPACT_ATOMS: atom_id res chain seq x y z
N ILE A 1 -12.04 10.48 -29.34
CA ILE A 1 -10.84 10.88 -28.56
C ILE A 1 -11.24 11.87 -27.47
N LEU A 2 -11.94 12.97 -27.79
CA LEU A 2 -12.36 13.97 -26.79
C LEU A 2 -13.30 13.38 -25.72
N ASP A 3 -14.25 12.53 -26.11
CA ASP A 3 -15.16 11.86 -25.18
C ASP A 3 -14.41 10.90 -24.22
N GLY A 4 -13.43 10.16 -24.73
CA GLY A 4 -12.57 9.33 -23.91
C GLY A 4 -11.73 10.14 -22.91
N GLY A 5 -11.23 11.30 -23.32
CA GLY A 5 -10.51 12.21 -22.44
C GLY A 5 -11.40 12.74 -21.31
N LYS A 6 -12.64 13.11 -21.63
CA LYS A 6 -13.61 13.57 -20.63
C LYS A 6 -13.93 12.48 -19.60
N VAL A 7 -14.24 11.27 -20.08
CA VAL A 7 -14.50 10.11 -19.19
C VAL A 7 -13.29 9.84 -18.29
N GLY A 8 -12.05 9.96 -18.80
CA GLY A 8 -10.84 9.80 -18.01
C GLY A 8 -10.69 10.84 -16.89
N VAL A 9 -11.01 12.11 -17.17
CA VAL A 9 -11.01 13.18 -16.17
C VAL A 9 -12.09 12.95 -15.11
N ASP A 10 -13.31 12.63 -15.54
CA ASP A 10 -14.44 12.38 -14.63
C ASP A 10 -14.13 11.19 -13.71
N LEU A 11 -13.53 10.11 -14.23
CA LEU A 11 -13.09 8.96 -13.45
C LEU A 11 -11.96 9.33 -12.47
N GLY A 12 -10.97 10.11 -12.92
CA GLY A 12 -9.89 10.60 -12.07
C GLY A 12 -10.41 11.41 -10.89
N LEU A 13 -11.33 12.32 -11.11
CA LEU A 13 -11.96 13.11 -10.05
C LEU A 13 -12.81 12.26 -9.11
N ALA A 14 -13.50 11.25 -9.62
CA ALA A 14 -14.33 10.34 -8.81
C ALA A 14 -13.49 9.48 -7.84
N ILE A 15 -12.22 9.22 -8.13
CA ILE A 15 -11.33 8.43 -7.27
C ILE A 15 -10.81 9.24 -6.07
N ILE A 16 -10.65 10.57 -6.21
CA ILE A 16 -10.00 11.43 -5.20
C ILE A 16 -10.61 11.25 -3.79
N PRO A 17 -11.93 11.31 -3.57
CA PRO A 17 -12.49 11.16 -2.23
C PRO A 17 -12.14 9.83 -1.58
N GLY A 18 -12.20 8.74 -2.35
CA GLY A 18 -11.85 7.41 -1.86
C GLY A 18 -10.37 7.30 -1.45
N VAL A 19 -9.47 7.85 -2.27
CA VAL A 19 -8.03 7.90 -1.96
C VAL A 19 -7.77 8.69 -0.69
N LEU A 20 -8.37 9.87 -0.54
CA LEU A 20 -8.21 10.70 0.65
C LEU A 20 -8.70 10.00 1.93
N VAL A 21 -9.87 9.37 1.89
CA VAL A 21 -10.41 8.64 3.05
C VAL A 21 -9.51 7.46 3.42
N ILE A 22 -9.11 6.65 2.43
CA ILE A 22 -8.26 5.47 2.67
C ILE A 22 -6.89 5.90 3.20
N SER A 23 -6.23 6.86 2.56
CA SER A 23 -4.90 7.30 3.00
C SER A 23 -4.93 7.90 4.40
N THR A 24 -5.92 8.74 4.71
CA THR A 24 -6.08 9.32 6.04
C THR A 24 -6.30 8.23 7.09
N ALA A 25 -7.21 7.29 6.84
CA ALA A 25 -7.48 6.20 7.78
C ALA A 25 -6.24 5.34 8.03
N VAL A 26 -5.49 4.99 6.97
CA VAL A 26 -4.27 4.20 7.10
C VAL A 26 -3.18 4.98 7.84
N MET A 27 -2.98 6.27 7.54
CA MET A 27 -2.01 7.11 8.27
C MET A 27 -2.34 7.16 9.77
N MET A 28 -3.60 7.36 10.12
CA MET A 28 -4.05 7.35 11.52
C MET A 28 -3.84 6.01 12.22
N MET A 29 -3.74 4.91 11.48
CA MET A 29 -3.51 3.57 12.01
C MET A 29 -2.05 3.10 11.91
N THR A 30 -1.17 3.89 11.29
CA THR A 30 0.23 3.53 11.03
C THR A 30 1.19 4.21 11.98
N PHE A 31 1.07 5.53 12.13
CA PHE A 31 2.04 6.31 12.88
C PHE A 31 1.52 6.60 14.29
N GLY A 32 2.43 6.49 15.26
CA GLY A 32 2.15 6.77 16.66
C GLY A 32 2.43 8.23 17.03
N PRO A 33 2.55 8.52 18.33
CA PRO A 33 2.89 9.85 18.85
C PRO A 33 4.30 10.27 18.37
N SER A 34 4.47 11.58 18.14
CA SER A 34 5.72 12.16 17.65
C SER A 34 6.56 12.83 18.74
N GLY A 35 6.02 13.01 19.95
CA GLY A 35 6.74 13.59 21.07
C GLY A 35 7.84 12.67 21.62
N GLN A 36 8.93 13.27 22.13
CA GLN A 36 10.11 12.52 22.63
C GLN A 36 9.79 11.51 23.74
N ASP A 37 8.74 11.77 24.52
CA ASP A 37 8.30 10.90 25.61
C ASP A 37 7.12 9.99 25.21
N GLY A 38 6.90 9.78 23.91
CA GLY A 38 5.72 9.05 23.45
C GLY A 38 4.40 9.79 23.65
N THR A 39 4.44 11.11 23.70
CA THR A 39 3.26 11.98 23.85
C THR A 39 2.75 12.48 22.52
N TYR A 40 1.43 12.65 22.40
CA TYR A 40 0.82 13.30 21.25
C TYR A 40 0.98 14.81 21.36
N ILE A 41 1.57 15.42 20.34
CA ILE A 41 1.85 16.88 20.30
C ILE A 41 1.04 17.61 19.23
N GLY A 42 0.14 16.92 18.53
CA GLY A 42 -0.64 17.47 17.43
C GLY A 42 0.16 17.64 16.14
N ALA A 43 1.25 16.86 15.99
CA ALA A 43 2.03 16.86 14.76
C ALA A 43 1.30 16.18 13.60
N ALA A 44 1.73 16.46 12.37
CA ALA A 44 1.23 15.78 11.20
C ALA A 44 1.51 14.26 11.32
N TYR A 45 0.59 13.46 10.82
CA TYR A 45 0.65 11.99 10.81
C TYR A 45 0.56 11.29 12.19
N GLU A 46 0.33 12.00 13.27
CA GLU A 46 0.05 11.35 14.55
C GLU A 46 -1.27 10.56 14.52
N GLY A 47 -1.23 9.34 15.03
CA GLY A 47 -2.39 8.46 15.10
C GLY A 47 -2.18 7.34 16.12
N VAL A 48 -2.98 6.30 16.06
CA VAL A 48 -2.85 5.11 16.89
C VAL A 48 -2.22 3.99 16.06
N PRO A 49 -0.99 3.51 16.36
CA PRO A 49 -0.24 2.59 15.52
C PRO A 49 -0.79 1.15 15.59
N ILE A 50 -2.03 0.95 15.11
CA ILE A 50 -2.72 -0.35 15.14
C ILE A 50 -2.07 -1.31 14.14
N LEU A 51 -1.75 -0.82 12.93
CA LEU A 51 -1.16 -1.67 11.88
C LEU A 51 0.24 -2.17 12.28
N PRO A 52 1.17 -1.33 12.78
CA PRO A 52 2.44 -1.81 13.31
C PRO A 52 2.28 -2.78 14.47
N TYR A 53 1.39 -2.51 15.41
CA TYR A 53 1.12 -3.41 16.54
C TYR A 53 0.67 -4.80 16.10
N LEU A 54 -0.14 -4.89 15.05
CA LEU A 54 -0.54 -6.18 14.46
C LEU A 54 0.61 -6.81 13.68
N ALA A 55 1.39 -6.00 12.97
CA ALA A 55 2.52 -6.45 12.18
C ALA A 55 3.67 -7.01 13.03
N GLU A 56 3.93 -6.44 14.21
CA GLU A 56 4.94 -6.95 15.16
C GLU A 56 4.75 -8.43 15.50
N LYS A 57 3.51 -8.91 15.54
CA LYS A 57 3.23 -10.33 15.81
C LYS A 57 3.62 -11.25 14.67
N LEU A 58 3.78 -10.70 13.47
CA LEU A 58 4.13 -11.40 12.23
C LEU A 58 5.45 -10.87 11.65
N ASP A 59 6.21 -10.11 12.44
CA ASP A 59 7.42 -9.42 12.01
C ASP A 59 8.41 -10.39 11.36
N TRP A 60 8.66 -11.53 11.99
CA TRP A 60 9.49 -12.60 11.44
C TRP A 60 9.07 -13.05 10.04
N LEU A 61 7.77 -13.03 9.76
CA LEU A 61 7.23 -13.41 8.46
C LEU A 61 7.45 -12.30 7.42
N PHE A 62 7.23 -11.04 7.79
CA PHE A 62 7.46 -9.91 6.91
C PHE A 62 8.94 -9.66 6.63
N GLU A 63 9.79 -9.85 7.63
CA GLU A 63 11.23 -9.85 7.46
C GLU A 63 11.67 -10.97 6.49
N LEU A 64 11.19 -12.20 6.69
CA LEU A 64 11.51 -13.34 5.83
C LEU A 64 11.03 -13.17 4.39
N LEU A 65 9.83 -12.64 4.18
CA LEU A 65 9.21 -12.56 2.85
C LEU A 65 9.61 -11.31 2.08
N PHE A 66 9.81 -10.19 2.77
CA PHE A 66 9.99 -8.88 2.16
C PHE A 66 11.25 -8.16 2.64
N GLY A 67 11.94 -8.66 3.67
CA GLY A 67 13.09 -8.00 4.26
C GLY A 67 12.75 -6.68 4.95
N PHE A 68 11.53 -6.54 5.48
CA PHE A 68 11.15 -5.33 6.19
C PHE A 68 11.74 -5.28 7.59
N ASN A 69 12.52 -4.24 7.87
CA ASN A 69 13.19 -4.04 9.17
C ASN A 69 12.34 -3.22 10.16
N HIS A 70 11.19 -2.71 9.71
CA HIS A 70 10.27 -1.89 10.50
C HIS A 70 8.83 -2.35 10.28
N PRO A 71 8.07 -2.67 11.33
CA PRO A 71 6.70 -3.17 11.22
C PRO A 71 5.74 -2.15 10.55
N GLU A 72 6.04 -0.85 10.63
CA GLU A 72 5.25 0.20 9.96
C GLU A 72 5.22 0.05 8.44
N LEU A 73 6.26 -0.54 7.85
CA LEU A 73 6.38 -0.69 6.39
C LEU A 73 5.27 -1.55 5.79
N ILE A 74 4.62 -2.43 6.58
CA ILE A 74 3.47 -3.21 6.13
C ILE A 74 2.27 -2.35 5.72
N SER A 75 2.22 -1.12 6.20
CA SER A 75 1.14 -0.18 5.85
C SER A 75 1.12 0.17 4.36
N PHE A 76 2.28 0.18 3.70
CA PHE A 76 2.34 0.43 2.26
C PHE A 76 1.62 -0.64 1.43
N PRO A 77 1.96 -1.95 1.53
CA PRO A 77 1.23 -2.99 0.81
C PRO A 77 -0.26 -3.02 1.15
N ILE A 78 -0.63 -2.88 2.41
CA ILE A 78 -2.05 -2.86 2.81
C ILE A 78 -2.80 -1.71 2.13
N THR A 79 -2.21 -0.53 2.08
CA THR A 79 -2.82 0.64 1.43
C THR A 79 -2.88 0.47 -0.08
N ALA A 80 -1.85 -0.13 -0.70
CA ALA A 80 -1.78 -0.38 -2.13
C ALA A 80 -2.88 -1.34 -2.64
N LEU A 81 -3.44 -2.21 -1.78
CA LEU A 81 -4.61 -3.02 -2.11
C LEU A 81 -5.80 -2.16 -2.53
N GLY A 82 -6.03 -1.06 -1.82
CA GLY A 82 -7.12 -0.13 -2.10
C GLY A 82 -6.78 0.93 -3.14
N ALA A 83 -5.61 1.56 -2.99
CA ALA A 83 -5.15 2.64 -3.87
C ALA A 83 -3.64 2.86 -3.73
N VAL A 84 -2.88 2.64 -4.81
CA VAL A 84 -1.43 2.88 -4.81
C VAL A 84 -1.08 4.36 -4.58
N GLY A 85 -1.89 5.28 -5.07
CA GLY A 85 -1.71 6.71 -4.80
C GLY A 85 -1.77 7.05 -3.31
N ALA A 86 -2.65 6.37 -2.55
CA ALA A 86 -2.71 6.48 -1.10
C ALA A 86 -1.45 5.86 -0.45
N ALA A 87 -0.97 4.72 -0.94
CA ALA A 87 0.25 4.10 -0.43
C ALA A 87 1.48 5.00 -0.64
N LEU A 88 1.59 5.66 -1.79
CA LEU A 88 2.68 6.60 -2.07
C LEU A 88 2.72 7.79 -1.12
N SER A 89 1.58 8.18 -0.54
CA SER A 89 1.53 9.27 0.44
C SER A 89 2.22 8.94 1.78
N LEU A 90 2.52 7.67 2.05
CA LEU A 90 3.27 7.23 3.23
C LEU A 90 4.79 7.43 3.07
N LEU A 91 5.30 7.46 1.82
CA LEU A 91 6.74 7.48 1.55
C LEU A 91 7.49 8.69 2.13
N PRO A 92 6.95 9.93 2.11
CA PRO A 92 7.65 11.06 2.71
C PRO A 92 7.94 10.85 4.20
N GLU A 93 7.00 10.29 4.94
CA GLU A 93 7.17 10.01 6.37
C GLU A 93 8.14 8.85 6.61
N PHE A 94 8.03 7.77 5.84
CA PHE A 94 9.02 6.68 5.92
C PHE A 94 10.44 7.16 5.59
N GLY A 95 10.58 8.05 4.59
CA GLY A 95 11.86 8.67 4.24
C GLY A 95 12.39 9.55 5.35
N ALA A 96 11.55 10.39 5.96
CA ALA A 96 11.93 11.27 7.07
C ALA A 96 12.39 10.47 8.31
N ARG A 97 11.83 9.29 8.52
CA ARG A 97 12.23 8.36 9.61
C ARG A 97 13.42 7.45 9.26
N GLY A 98 13.95 7.53 8.04
CA GLY A 98 15.08 6.70 7.60
C GLY A 98 14.75 5.22 7.40
N MET A 99 13.48 4.89 7.15
CA MET A 99 13.00 3.51 7.00
C MET A 99 13.12 2.98 5.57
N LEU A 100 13.46 3.84 4.59
CA LEU A 100 13.54 3.47 3.18
C LEU A 100 14.96 3.09 2.80
N ASP A 101 15.22 1.80 2.69
CA ASP A 101 16.44 1.24 2.08
C ASP A 101 16.17 0.75 0.65
N THR A 102 17.22 0.25 -0.02
CA THR A 102 17.13 -0.25 -1.40
C THR A 102 16.13 -1.40 -1.52
N ASN A 103 16.14 -2.32 -0.55
CA ASN A 103 15.23 -3.46 -0.51
C ASN A 103 13.77 -3.01 -0.36
N THR A 104 13.50 -2.15 0.61
CA THR A 104 12.16 -1.62 0.86
C THR A 104 11.59 -0.92 -0.36
N ILE A 105 12.40 -0.07 -1.04
CA ILE A 105 11.98 0.62 -2.26
C ILE A 105 11.67 -0.37 -3.39
N ALA A 106 12.51 -1.39 -3.58
CA ALA A 106 12.30 -2.42 -4.61
C ALA A 106 11.02 -3.22 -4.35
N VAL A 107 10.79 -3.65 -3.11
CA VAL A 107 9.59 -4.40 -2.70
C VAL A 107 8.33 -3.54 -2.84
N PHE A 108 8.37 -2.28 -2.38
CA PHE A 108 7.26 -1.35 -2.53
C PHE A 108 6.92 -1.09 -3.99
N THR A 109 7.94 -0.93 -4.83
CA THR A 109 7.75 -0.75 -6.28
C THR A 109 7.08 -1.98 -6.89
N ALA A 110 7.58 -3.18 -6.60
CA ALA A 110 7.03 -4.42 -7.14
C ALA A 110 5.57 -4.65 -6.71
N ILE A 111 5.29 -4.51 -5.42
CA ILE A 111 3.94 -4.66 -4.88
C ILE A 111 3.02 -3.54 -5.36
N GLY A 112 3.47 -2.28 -5.29
CA GLY A 112 2.68 -1.12 -5.69
C GLY A 112 2.30 -1.14 -7.17
N MET A 113 3.21 -1.54 -8.05
CA MET A 113 2.92 -1.70 -9.47
C MET A 113 1.97 -2.87 -9.74
N CYS A 114 2.13 -3.98 -9.03
CA CYS A 114 1.26 -5.13 -9.18
C CYS A 114 -0.13 -4.84 -8.61
N TRP A 115 -0.24 -4.40 -7.39
CA TRP A 115 -1.54 -4.23 -6.74
C TRP A 115 -2.30 -2.96 -7.17
N SER A 116 -1.66 -1.85 -7.33
CA SER A 116 -2.19 -0.62 -7.95
C SER A 116 -3.71 -0.32 -7.74
N GLY A 117 -4.27 -0.68 -6.59
CA GLY A 117 -5.70 -0.52 -6.30
C GLY A 117 -6.61 -1.54 -6.98
N TYR A 118 -6.12 -2.74 -7.23
CA TYR A 118 -6.82 -3.79 -7.98
C TYR A 118 -8.16 -4.23 -7.36
N LEU A 119 -8.37 -4.05 -6.06
CA LEU A 119 -9.63 -4.41 -5.41
C LEU A 119 -10.82 -3.65 -6.02
N SER A 120 -10.65 -2.35 -6.27
CA SER A 120 -11.67 -1.51 -6.89
C SER A 120 -11.70 -1.68 -8.40
N THR A 121 -10.53 -1.68 -9.05
CA THR A 121 -10.43 -1.74 -10.52
C THR A 121 -10.89 -3.07 -11.08
N HIS A 122 -10.55 -4.21 -10.46
CA HIS A 122 -11.02 -5.53 -10.92
C HIS A 122 -12.53 -5.67 -10.74
N THR A 123 -13.07 -5.17 -9.62
CA THR A 123 -14.51 -5.20 -9.38
C THR A 123 -15.25 -4.42 -10.45
N ALA A 124 -14.86 -3.18 -10.71
CA ALA A 124 -15.50 -2.32 -11.72
C ALA A 124 -15.34 -2.88 -13.14
N MET A 125 -14.13 -3.35 -13.48
CA MET A 125 -13.83 -3.91 -14.80
C MET A 125 -14.66 -5.16 -15.09
N LEU A 126 -14.66 -6.13 -14.18
CA LEU A 126 -15.38 -7.39 -14.38
C LEU A 126 -16.90 -7.22 -14.34
N ASP A 127 -17.39 -6.24 -13.56
CA ASP A 127 -18.79 -5.89 -13.56
C ASP A 127 -19.20 -5.28 -14.91
N SER A 128 -18.44 -4.33 -15.43
CA SER A 128 -18.70 -3.70 -16.73
C SER A 128 -18.62 -4.66 -17.91
N LEU A 129 -17.77 -5.69 -17.82
CA LEU A 129 -17.64 -6.74 -18.82
C LEU A 129 -18.68 -7.87 -18.67
N GLY A 130 -19.55 -7.83 -17.65
CA GLY A 130 -20.53 -8.86 -17.39
C GLY A 130 -19.97 -10.16 -16.74
N TYR A 131 -18.73 -10.12 -16.27
CA TYR A 131 -18.05 -11.27 -15.65
C TYR A 131 -17.94 -11.17 -14.13
N ARG A 132 -18.87 -10.52 -13.46
CA ARG A 132 -18.90 -10.30 -12.01
C ARG A 132 -18.64 -11.56 -11.17
N LYS A 133 -19.08 -12.74 -11.63
CA LYS A 133 -18.84 -14.02 -10.91
C LYS A 133 -17.34 -14.40 -10.83
N LEU A 134 -16.47 -13.80 -11.65
CA LEU A 134 -15.02 -14.05 -11.63
C LEU A 134 -14.26 -13.12 -10.68
N THR A 135 -14.90 -12.08 -10.13
CA THR A 135 -14.24 -11.06 -9.30
C THR A 135 -13.44 -11.65 -8.15
N GLY A 136 -14.02 -12.58 -7.38
CA GLY A 136 -13.31 -13.22 -6.27
C GLY A 136 -12.06 -14.00 -6.69
N LYS A 137 -12.15 -14.73 -7.81
CA LYS A 137 -11.00 -15.48 -8.35
C LYS A 137 -9.91 -14.56 -8.88
N ALA A 138 -10.30 -13.47 -9.56
CA ALA A 138 -9.37 -12.48 -10.08
C ALA A 138 -8.65 -11.75 -8.94
N ILE A 139 -9.38 -11.33 -7.91
CA ILE A 139 -8.79 -10.71 -6.71
C ILE A 139 -7.80 -11.65 -6.04
N LEU A 140 -8.17 -12.91 -5.79
CA LEU A 140 -7.28 -13.89 -5.17
C LEU A 140 -6.01 -14.12 -5.99
N ALA A 141 -6.15 -14.35 -7.30
CA ALA A 141 -4.99 -14.55 -8.18
C ALA A 141 -4.06 -13.33 -8.20
N HIS A 142 -4.64 -12.12 -8.24
CA HIS A 142 -3.86 -10.89 -8.25
C HIS A 142 -3.18 -10.62 -6.91
N THR A 143 -3.85 -10.93 -5.79
CA THR A 143 -3.24 -10.86 -4.45
C THR A 143 -1.99 -11.73 -4.37
N ILE A 144 -2.10 -12.99 -4.79
CA ILE A 144 -0.97 -13.92 -4.81
C ILE A 144 0.13 -13.40 -5.74
N GLY A 145 -0.22 -12.91 -6.93
CA GLY A 145 0.74 -12.35 -7.88
C GLY A 145 1.55 -11.20 -7.27
N GLY A 146 0.91 -10.28 -6.56
CA GLY A 146 1.59 -9.16 -5.89
C GLY A 146 2.49 -9.59 -4.73
N LEU A 147 2.05 -10.56 -3.95
CA LEU A 147 2.92 -11.15 -2.91
C LEU A 147 4.16 -11.80 -3.53
N CYS A 148 3.99 -12.59 -4.59
CA CYS A 148 5.12 -13.19 -5.32
C CYS A 148 6.05 -12.12 -5.90
N ALA A 149 5.51 -11.03 -6.44
CA ALA A 149 6.32 -9.92 -6.96
C ALA A 149 7.18 -9.27 -5.87
N GLY A 150 6.60 -9.02 -4.70
CA GLY A 150 7.34 -8.48 -3.54
C GLY A 150 8.43 -9.43 -3.05
N ILE A 151 8.12 -10.72 -2.92
CA ILE A 151 9.10 -11.75 -2.50
C ILE A 151 10.25 -11.84 -3.51
N LEU A 152 9.94 -11.86 -4.81
CA LEU A 152 10.97 -11.90 -5.85
C LEU A 152 11.85 -10.64 -5.84
N ALA A 153 11.26 -9.46 -5.61
CA ALA A 153 12.02 -8.23 -5.48
C ALA A 153 13.00 -8.31 -4.29
N HIS A 154 12.54 -8.81 -3.14
CA HIS A 154 13.39 -9.03 -1.98
C HIS A 154 14.54 -10.02 -2.28
N ILE A 155 14.24 -11.17 -2.88
CA ILE A 155 15.27 -12.16 -3.25
C ILE A 155 16.29 -11.56 -4.22
N ILE A 156 15.85 -10.77 -5.20
CA ILE A 156 16.75 -10.08 -6.14
C ILE A 156 17.65 -9.11 -5.38
N CYS A 157 17.12 -8.34 -4.44
CA CYS A 157 17.94 -7.46 -3.61
C CYS A 157 18.98 -8.22 -2.80
N LEU A 158 18.64 -9.36 -2.20
CA LEU A 158 19.59 -10.19 -1.44
C LEU A 158 20.71 -10.77 -2.31
N ILE A 159 20.49 -10.94 -3.62
CA ILE A 159 21.51 -11.53 -4.51
C ILE A 159 22.46 -10.44 -5.06
N PHE A 160 21.95 -9.24 -5.31
CA PHE A 160 22.68 -8.22 -6.09
C PHE A 160 23.13 -7.01 -5.29
N PHE A 161 22.61 -6.82 -4.08
CA PHE A 161 22.89 -5.66 -3.21
C PHE A 161 23.19 -6.07 -1.77
#